data_565adeed5103d70d2f1f7f21a20b73ff
#
_entry.id   565adeed5103d70d2f1f7f21a20b73ff
#
_cell.length_a   1.000
_cell.length_b   1.000
_cell.length_c   1.000
_cell.angle_alpha   90.00
_cell.angle_beta   90.00
_cell.angle_gamma   90.00
#
_symmetry.space_group_name_H-M   'P 1'
#
loop_
_entity.id
_entity.type
_entity.pdbx_description
1 polymer ?
#
loop_
_entity_poly.entity_id
_entity_poly.type
_entity_poly.pdbx_seq_one_letter_code
_entity_poly.pdbx_strand_id
1 'polypeptide(L)'
;MITKTIACPRCKHTISVQGNASETVQVVCPQCSTQGIFRFPEDTPKILPLNDTAALTIQNLEFTYPKAEKKALNDVTFHIQKGEIFGFLGPNGAGKSTTQKVIIGLLKGYNGTVDILGKNLQSWGTDLYEHIGVCFELPNHYQKLTAFENLELFSSFYKNPTVDLFELLQMVDLQKDANQRVGSFSKGMKTKLNFARALLNNPQMLFLDEPTTGLDPVSARQIKNIILEKKKQGTTIFLTTHNMNDADELCDRVGFMVDGSLALIESPKDLKLQHGKKLVNVEYLINGSLQKEEFTLADLGSNSRFLSLLNSGQVQTIHTAEATLDDVFIKVTGRQLK
;
A
#
# COMPACT_ATOMS: atom_id res chain seq x y z
N MET A 1 2.62 -4.69 30.38
CA MET A 1 1.22 -4.46 30.77
C MET A 1 0.74 -3.23 30.01
N ILE A 2 -0.29 -3.36 29.19
CA ILE A 2 -0.80 -2.30 28.32
C ILE A 2 -2.07 -1.74 28.94
N THR A 3 -2.21 -0.41 28.96
CA THR A 3 -3.46 0.25 29.39
C THR A 3 -4.20 0.76 28.17
N LYS A 4 -5.45 0.36 27.99
CA LYS A 4 -6.33 0.84 26.91
C LYS A 4 -7.60 1.46 27.49
N THR A 5 -8.07 2.48 26.81
CA THR A 5 -9.30 3.19 27.16
C THR A 5 -10.38 2.82 26.14
N ILE A 6 -11.50 2.27 26.61
CA ILE A 6 -12.63 1.84 25.78
C ILE A 6 -13.92 2.54 26.23
N ALA A 7 -14.85 2.73 25.31
CA ALA A 7 -16.16 3.28 25.62
C ALA A 7 -17.19 2.16 25.84
N CYS A 8 -17.97 2.24 26.91
CA CYS A 8 -19.06 1.32 27.13
C CYS A 8 -20.10 1.40 26.00
N PRO A 9 -20.48 0.30 25.36
CA PRO A 9 -21.42 0.32 24.23
C PRO A 9 -22.81 0.82 24.63
N ARG A 10 -23.18 0.67 25.90
CA ARG A 10 -24.52 1.05 26.42
C ARG A 10 -24.62 2.51 26.86
N CYS A 11 -23.69 2.99 27.71
CA CYS A 11 -23.77 4.31 28.32
C CYS A 11 -22.67 5.28 27.88
N LYS A 12 -21.78 4.86 26.99
CA LYS A 12 -20.63 5.64 26.48
C LYS A 12 -19.59 6.03 27.55
N HIS A 13 -19.72 5.57 28.79
CA HIS A 13 -18.74 5.82 29.83
C HIS A 13 -17.39 5.23 29.45
N THR A 14 -16.34 5.96 29.72
CA THR A 14 -14.96 5.61 29.41
C THR A 14 -14.40 4.67 30.48
N ILE A 15 -13.91 3.50 30.09
CA ILE A 15 -13.36 2.48 30.97
C ILE A 15 -11.89 2.29 30.64
N SER A 16 -11.01 2.35 31.66
CA SER A 16 -9.61 2.00 31.53
C SER A 16 -9.40 0.51 31.80
N VAL A 17 -8.81 -0.20 30.87
CA VAL A 17 -8.57 -1.65 30.93
C VAL A 17 -7.06 -1.91 30.87
N GLN A 18 -6.56 -2.77 31.75
CA GLN A 18 -5.15 -3.17 31.78
C GLN A 18 -5.01 -4.66 31.50
N GLY A 19 -4.00 -5.03 30.70
CA GLY A 19 -3.70 -6.43 30.37
C GLY A 19 -2.43 -6.54 29.53
N ASN A 20 -2.07 -7.76 29.16
CA ASN A 20 -0.96 -8.04 28.26
C ASN A 20 -1.46 -8.21 26.82
N ALA A 21 -0.55 -8.18 25.85
CA ALA A 21 -0.88 -8.44 24.44
C ALA A 21 -1.59 -9.80 24.29
N SER A 22 -2.58 -9.85 23.40
CA SER A 22 -3.44 -11.02 23.15
C SER A 22 -4.30 -11.49 24.34
N GLU A 23 -4.17 -10.88 25.50
CA GLU A 23 -4.95 -11.22 26.68
C GLU A 23 -6.42 -10.82 26.51
N THR A 24 -7.31 -11.69 26.96
CA THR A 24 -8.75 -11.45 26.95
C THR A 24 -9.19 -11.21 28.39
N VAL A 25 -9.71 -10.01 28.66
CA VAL A 25 -10.18 -9.63 30.01
C VAL A 25 -11.67 -9.36 30.01
N GLN A 26 -12.34 -9.77 31.10
CA GLN A 26 -13.71 -9.36 31.33
C GLN A 26 -13.75 -7.94 31.88
N VAL A 27 -14.62 -7.14 31.33
CA VAL A 27 -14.78 -5.71 31.68
C VAL A 27 -16.22 -5.48 32.13
N VAL A 28 -16.36 -4.87 33.29
CA VAL A 28 -17.66 -4.44 33.80
C VAL A 28 -17.70 -2.91 33.81
N CYS A 29 -18.71 -2.34 33.20
CA CYS A 29 -18.87 -0.87 33.21
C CYS A 29 -19.25 -0.39 34.62
N PRO A 30 -18.46 0.51 35.24
CA PRO A 30 -18.77 0.97 36.61
C PRO A 30 -20.03 1.84 36.66
N GLN A 31 -20.48 2.39 35.54
CA GLN A 31 -21.65 3.27 35.51
C GLN A 31 -22.98 2.56 35.26
N CYS A 32 -23.00 1.49 34.45
CA CYS A 32 -24.25 0.81 34.06
C CYS A 32 -24.22 -0.73 34.25
N SER A 33 -23.15 -1.24 34.86
CA SER A 33 -22.93 -2.68 35.14
C SER A 33 -22.99 -3.61 33.92
N THR A 34 -22.93 -3.05 32.70
CA THR A 34 -22.86 -3.84 31.47
C THR A 34 -21.53 -4.59 31.44
N GLN A 35 -21.61 -5.91 31.28
CA GLN A 35 -20.45 -6.79 31.15
C GLN A 35 -20.08 -6.94 29.66
N GLY A 36 -18.80 -7.03 29.38
CA GLY A 36 -18.25 -7.29 28.05
C GLY A 36 -16.90 -7.98 28.15
N ILE A 37 -16.41 -8.44 27.00
CA ILE A 37 -15.09 -9.03 26.88
C ILE A 37 -14.26 -8.07 26.03
N PHE A 38 -13.08 -7.69 26.51
CA PHE A 38 -12.10 -6.93 25.76
C PHE A 38 -10.87 -7.79 25.53
N ARG A 39 -10.51 -7.96 24.27
CA ARG A 39 -9.26 -8.62 23.89
C ARG A 39 -8.21 -7.54 23.56
N PHE A 40 -7.10 -7.57 24.28
CA PHE A 40 -5.98 -6.73 23.94
C PHE A 40 -5.46 -7.11 22.54
N PRO A 41 -5.15 -6.13 21.68
CA PRO A 41 -4.54 -6.43 20.40
C PRO A 41 -3.25 -7.23 20.64
N GLU A 42 -2.96 -8.13 19.72
CA GLU A 42 -1.66 -8.79 19.68
C GLU A 42 -0.59 -7.69 19.56
N ASP A 43 0.56 -7.90 20.16
CA ASP A 43 1.62 -6.87 20.23
C ASP A 43 1.78 -6.16 18.88
N THR A 44 2.07 -4.85 18.98
CA THR A 44 2.59 -4.06 17.85
C THR A 44 3.39 -4.94 16.90
N PRO A 45 3.21 -4.79 15.58
CA PRO A 45 3.79 -5.70 14.59
C PRO A 45 5.22 -6.05 15.00
N LYS A 46 5.51 -7.36 15.14
CA LYS A 46 6.85 -7.84 15.49
C LYS A 46 7.83 -7.18 14.52
N ILE A 47 8.49 -6.12 14.97
CA ILE A 47 9.65 -5.57 14.28
C ILE A 47 10.65 -6.70 14.33
N LEU A 48 10.81 -7.41 13.21
CA LEU A 48 11.88 -8.37 13.07
C LEU A 48 13.18 -7.63 13.40
N PRO A 49 14.12 -8.25 14.11
CA PRO A 49 15.36 -7.59 14.50
C PRO A 49 15.98 -6.95 13.26
N LEU A 50 16.54 -5.75 13.42
CA LEU A 50 17.31 -5.01 12.43
C LEU A 50 18.32 -5.96 11.78
N ASN A 51 17.97 -6.53 10.65
CA ASN A 51 18.89 -7.32 9.84
C ASN A 51 19.58 -6.36 8.87
N ASP A 52 20.84 -6.60 8.57
CA ASP A 52 21.65 -5.89 7.54
C ASP A 52 21.01 -5.88 6.13
N THR A 53 19.82 -6.46 6.00
CA THR A 53 19.05 -6.61 4.75
C THR A 53 17.97 -5.54 4.52
N ALA A 54 17.71 -4.66 5.50
CA ALA A 54 16.70 -3.61 5.33
C ALA A 54 17.21 -2.49 4.41
N ALA A 55 16.38 -2.11 3.42
CA ALA A 55 16.64 -0.94 2.56
C ALA A 55 16.11 0.35 3.20
N LEU A 56 15.05 0.25 4.00
CA LEU A 56 14.45 1.36 4.73
C LEU A 56 14.05 0.90 6.12
N THR A 57 14.36 1.69 7.13
CA THR A 57 13.89 1.49 8.52
C THR A 57 13.38 2.81 9.06
N ILE A 58 12.17 2.80 9.61
CA ILE A 58 11.53 3.95 10.23
C ILE A 58 11.14 3.56 11.64
N GLN A 59 11.47 4.40 12.62
CA GLN A 59 11.14 4.17 14.02
C GLN A 59 10.54 5.44 14.63
N ASN A 60 9.35 5.29 15.20
CA ASN A 60 8.62 6.33 15.95
C ASN A 60 8.51 7.66 15.17
N LEU A 61 8.25 7.59 13.85
CA LEU A 61 8.19 8.76 13.02
C LEU A 61 6.94 9.58 13.33
N GLU A 62 7.17 10.83 13.72
CA GLU A 62 6.13 11.82 13.94
C GLU A 62 6.40 13.06 13.10
N PHE A 63 5.32 13.65 12.57
CA PHE A 63 5.42 14.89 11.82
C PHE A 63 4.16 15.74 11.96
N THR A 64 4.37 17.04 12.15
CA THR A 64 3.30 18.05 12.16
C THR A 64 3.66 19.15 11.17
N TYR A 65 2.74 19.48 10.26
CA TYR A 65 2.95 20.61 9.35
C TYR A 65 3.03 21.94 10.11
N PRO A 66 3.82 22.90 9.64
CA PRO A 66 3.83 24.25 10.25
C PRO A 66 2.41 24.82 10.34
N LYS A 67 2.06 25.35 11.51
CA LYS A 67 0.75 25.94 11.83
C LYS A 67 -0.43 24.93 11.93
N ALA A 68 -0.18 23.63 11.80
CA ALA A 68 -1.22 22.62 12.04
C ALA A 68 -1.23 22.22 13.51
N GLU A 69 -2.43 22.04 14.08
CA GLU A 69 -2.63 21.57 15.45
C GLU A 69 -2.53 20.05 15.54
N LYS A 70 -2.88 19.36 14.46
CA LYS A 70 -2.91 17.88 14.40
C LYS A 70 -1.64 17.35 13.75
N LYS A 71 -1.08 16.29 14.36
CA LYS A 71 0.01 15.50 13.72
C LYS A 71 -0.48 14.88 12.41
N ALA A 72 0.31 15.03 11.36
CA ALA A 72 0.10 14.34 10.08
C ALA A 72 0.65 12.91 10.13
N LEU A 73 1.69 12.66 10.93
CA LEU A 73 2.24 11.35 11.23
C LEU A 73 2.35 11.19 12.74
N ASN A 74 1.92 10.03 13.25
CA ASN A 74 1.89 9.75 14.67
C ASN A 74 2.40 8.33 14.95
N ASP A 75 3.63 8.24 15.45
CA ASP A 75 4.30 7.01 15.83
C ASP A 75 4.35 5.94 14.73
N VAL A 76 4.76 6.35 13.51
CA VAL A 76 4.86 5.43 12.38
C VAL A 76 6.18 4.67 12.47
N THR A 77 6.10 3.34 12.56
CA THR A 77 7.25 2.43 12.66
C THR A 77 7.10 1.26 11.70
N PHE A 78 8.05 1.07 10.78
CA PHE A 78 8.11 -0.07 9.85
C PHE A 78 9.49 -0.18 9.20
N HIS A 79 9.70 -1.28 8.48
CA HIS A 79 10.89 -1.49 7.66
C HIS A 79 10.54 -2.11 6.31
N ILE A 80 11.40 -1.93 5.32
CA ILE A 80 11.31 -2.52 3.98
C ILE A 80 12.59 -3.29 3.71
N GLN A 81 12.47 -4.53 3.28
CA GLN A 81 13.62 -5.36 2.91
C GLN A 81 14.16 -4.98 1.53
N LYS A 82 15.45 -5.25 1.29
CA LYS A 82 16.04 -5.07 -0.06
C LYS A 82 15.30 -5.95 -1.09
N GLY A 83 14.91 -5.37 -2.22
CA GLY A 83 14.19 -6.05 -3.29
C GLY A 83 12.71 -6.31 -3.01
N GLU A 84 12.16 -5.76 -1.93
CA GLU A 84 10.73 -5.86 -1.58
C GLU A 84 9.92 -4.76 -2.27
N ILE A 85 8.69 -5.08 -2.67
CA ILE A 85 7.65 -4.09 -2.95
C ILE A 85 6.77 -3.94 -1.72
N PHE A 86 6.85 -2.80 -1.06
CA PHE A 86 6.05 -2.46 0.11
C PHE A 86 4.96 -1.46 -0.26
N GLY A 87 3.69 -1.85 -0.08
CA GLY A 87 2.52 -1.03 -0.35
C GLY A 87 2.07 -0.25 0.88
N PHE A 88 1.91 1.07 0.75
CA PHE A 88 1.40 1.93 1.81
C PHE A 88 -0.02 2.34 1.45
N LEU A 89 -1.01 1.73 2.10
CA LEU A 89 -2.41 1.78 1.72
C LEU A 89 -3.23 2.61 2.71
N GLY A 90 -4.24 3.28 2.22
CA GLY A 90 -5.15 4.04 3.09
C GLY A 90 -5.89 5.14 2.33
N PRO A 91 -6.90 5.76 2.96
CA PRO A 91 -7.68 6.83 2.34
C PRO A 91 -6.85 8.09 2.10
N ASN A 92 -7.41 9.01 1.33
CA ASN A 92 -6.82 10.32 1.15
C ASN A 92 -6.68 11.04 2.50
N GLY A 93 -5.54 11.72 2.71
CA GLY A 93 -5.25 12.38 3.99
C GLY A 93 -4.76 11.46 5.11
N ALA A 94 -4.63 10.14 4.90
CA ALA A 94 -4.13 9.21 5.92
C ALA A 94 -2.66 9.45 6.32
N GLY A 95 -1.88 10.20 5.52
CA GLY A 95 -0.47 10.50 5.78
C GLY A 95 0.52 9.81 4.81
N LYS A 96 0.06 9.03 3.82
CA LYS A 96 0.89 8.28 2.88
C LYS A 96 1.94 9.14 2.18
N SER A 97 1.51 10.16 1.44
CA SER A 97 2.43 11.06 0.72
C SER A 97 3.26 11.92 1.66
N THR A 98 2.79 12.19 2.89
CA THR A 98 3.59 12.86 3.93
C THR A 98 4.74 11.98 4.37
N THR A 99 4.49 10.70 4.64
CA THR A 99 5.52 9.70 4.97
C THR A 99 6.56 9.62 3.86
N GLN A 100 6.12 9.47 2.60
CA GLN A 100 7.04 9.45 1.46
C GLN A 100 7.89 10.71 1.38
N LYS A 101 7.31 11.90 1.53
CA LYS A 101 8.05 13.18 1.48
C LYS A 101 9.07 13.32 2.62
N VAL A 102 8.82 12.76 3.79
CA VAL A 102 9.81 12.68 4.88
C VAL A 102 10.94 11.76 4.47
N ILE A 103 10.65 10.53 4.02
CA ILE A 103 11.65 9.52 3.66
C ILE A 103 12.62 10.00 2.58
N ILE A 104 12.10 10.72 1.57
CA ILE A 104 12.94 11.27 0.49
C ILE A 104 13.60 12.61 0.84
N GLY A 105 13.50 13.07 2.10
CA GLY A 105 14.18 14.26 2.59
C GLY A 105 13.56 15.61 2.19
N LEU A 106 12.34 15.62 1.62
CA LEU A 106 11.64 16.86 1.24
C LEU A 106 11.01 17.56 2.45
N LEU A 107 10.55 16.80 3.46
CA LEU A 107 10.01 17.36 4.70
C LEU A 107 11.02 17.15 5.82
N LYS A 108 11.38 18.24 6.48
CA LYS A 108 12.33 18.28 7.61
C LYS A 108 11.57 18.62 8.91
N GLY A 109 12.22 18.41 10.06
CA GLY A 109 11.63 18.74 11.37
C GLY A 109 10.67 17.66 11.88
N TYR A 110 10.84 16.42 11.45
CA TYR A 110 10.18 15.25 12.01
C TYR A 110 10.91 14.76 13.28
N ASN A 111 10.19 14.04 14.15
CA ASN A 111 10.74 13.27 15.26
C ASN A 111 10.83 11.79 14.84
N GLY A 112 11.69 11.03 15.55
CA GLY A 112 11.96 9.63 15.24
C GLY A 112 13.19 9.44 14.37
N THR A 113 13.39 8.21 13.88
CA THR A 113 14.56 7.81 13.09
C THR A 113 14.14 7.30 11.72
N VAL A 114 14.85 7.71 10.68
CA VAL A 114 14.70 7.23 9.31
C VAL A 114 16.08 6.84 8.79
N ASP A 115 16.28 5.54 8.56
CA ASP A 115 17.49 5.00 7.96
C ASP A 115 17.16 4.45 6.57
N ILE A 116 17.81 4.95 5.55
CA ILE A 116 17.61 4.57 4.14
C ILE A 116 18.94 4.11 3.53
N LEU A 117 18.93 2.96 2.86
CA LEU A 117 20.11 2.35 2.23
C LEU A 117 21.30 2.24 3.19
N GLY A 118 21.02 1.88 4.45
CA GLY A 118 22.03 1.65 5.49
C GLY A 118 22.61 2.91 6.13
N LYS A 119 22.03 4.10 5.87
CA LYS A 119 22.52 5.37 6.40
C LYS A 119 21.36 6.23 6.91
N ASN A 120 21.55 6.91 8.04
CA ASN A 120 20.53 7.81 8.57
C ASN A 120 20.21 8.94 7.59
N LEU A 121 18.92 9.26 7.40
CA LEU A 121 18.47 10.26 6.44
C LEU A 121 19.09 11.63 6.67
N GLN A 122 19.28 12.03 7.92
CA GLN A 122 19.89 13.34 8.26
C GLN A 122 21.37 13.41 7.88
N SER A 123 22.03 12.27 7.70
CA SER A 123 23.43 12.18 7.25
C SER A 123 23.57 12.16 5.73
N TRP A 124 22.48 12.01 4.98
CA TRP A 124 22.47 12.14 3.54
C TRP A 124 22.47 13.61 3.12
N GLY A 125 23.23 13.91 2.06
CA GLY A 125 23.13 15.16 1.31
C GLY A 125 22.31 14.96 0.04
N THR A 126 22.64 15.70 -1.02
CA THR A 126 22.04 15.53 -2.35
C THR A 126 22.42 14.21 -3.02
N ASP A 127 23.45 13.52 -2.53
CA ASP A 127 23.90 12.21 -2.96
C ASP A 127 22.85 11.11 -2.77
N LEU A 128 21.88 11.27 -1.86
CA LEU A 128 20.72 10.37 -1.77
C LEU A 128 20.01 10.21 -3.11
N TYR A 129 19.85 11.29 -3.85
CA TYR A 129 19.11 11.29 -5.11
C TYR A 129 19.83 10.55 -6.25
N GLU A 130 21.11 10.24 -6.11
CA GLU A 130 21.81 9.32 -7.03
C GLU A 130 21.33 7.86 -6.89
N HIS A 131 20.74 7.52 -5.73
CA HIS A 131 20.36 6.14 -5.38
C HIS A 131 18.85 5.89 -5.38
N ILE A 132 18.04 6.94 -5.37
CA ILE A 132 16.58 6.81 -5.33
C ILE A 132 15.94 7.40 -6.58
N GLY A 133 14.82 6.80 -7.00
CA GLY A 133 13.92 7.35 -8.01
C GLY A 133 12.59 7.72 -7.38
N VAL A 134 11.97 8.82 -7.84
CA VAL A 134 10.70 9.29 -7.27
C VAL A 134 9.70 9.62 -8.37
N CYS A 135 8.55 8.95 -8.33
CA CYS A 135 7.39 9.24 -9.18
C CYS A 135 6.28 9.82 -8.29
N PHE A 136 6.02 11.11 -8.38
CA PHE A 136 4.94 11.77 -7.66
C PHE A 136 3.59 11.56 -8.37
N GLU A 137 2.49 11.60 -7.62
CA GLU A 137 1.12 11.51 -8.15
C GLU A 137 0.85 12.54 -9.25
N LEU A 138 1.25 13.79 -9.02
CA LEU A 138 1.06 14.88 -9.99
C LEU A 138 2.34 15.09 -10.81
N PRO A 139 2.31 14.77 -12.13
CA PRO A 139 3.46 14.97 -13.00
C PRO A 139 3.75 16.46 -13.16
N ASN A 140 4.97 16.85 -12.82
CA ASN A 140 5.47 18.21 -13.05
C ASN A 140 6.57 18.19 -14.12
N HIS A 141 6.20 18.53 -15.35
CA HIS A 141 7.07 18.53 -16.50
C HIS A 141 7.20 19.94 -17.10
N TYR A 142 8.30 20.18 -17.78
CA TYR A 142 8.49 21.39 -18.59
C TYR A 142 7.65 21.30 -19.88
N GLN A 143 6.52 21.97 -19.89
CA GLN A 143 5.49 21.88 -20.92
C GLN A 143 5.98 22.31 -22.32
N LYS A 144 6.99 23.19 -22.39
CA LYS A 144 7.56 23.72 -23.64
C LYS A 144 8.62 22.80 -24.25
N LEU A 145 9.19 21.90 -23.45
CA LEU A 145 10.16 20.90 -23.88
C LEU A 145 9.44 19.66 -24.42
N THR A 146 10.13 18.93 -25.30
CA THR A 146 9.71 17.61 -25.77
C THR A 146 9.83 16.56 -24.66
N ALA A 147 9.33 15.35 -24.87
CA ALA A 147 9.50 14.27 -23.92
C ALA A 147 10.98 13.91 -23.75
N PHE A 148 11.72 13.83 -24.85
CA PHE A 148 13.15 13.55 -24.82
C PHE A 148 13.92 14.65 -24.09
N GLU A 149 13.71 15.92 -24.42
CA GLU A 149 14.37 17.06 -23.77
C GLU A 149 14.05 17.14 -22.27
N ASN A 150 12.83 16.74 -21.85
CA ASN A 150 12.51 16.63 -20.42
C ASN A 150 13.37 15.57 -19.72
N LEU A 151 13.51 14.37 -20.31
CA LEU A 151 14.35 13.31 -19.73
C LEU A 151 15.83 13.71 -19.75
N GLU A 152 16.31 14.32 -20.83
CA GLU A 152 17.69 14.82 -20.97
C GLU A 152 18.01 15.87 -19.90
N LEU A 153 17.13 16.85 -19.69
CA LEU A 153 17.29 17.86 -18.64
C LEU A 153 17.38 17.21 -17.25
N PHE A 154 16.47 16.29 -16.90
CA PHE A 154 16.52 15.64 -15.60
C PHE A 154 17.71 14.68 -15.47
N SER A 155 18.12 14.03 -16.56
CA SER A 155 19.31 13.18 -16.60
C SER A 155 20.59 13.98 -16.30
N SER A 156 20.66 15.25 -16.72
CA SER A 156 21.82 16.11 -16.46
C SER A 156 22.05 16.46 -14.99
N PHE A 157 21.07 16.21 -14.11
CA PHE A 157 21.23 16.42 -12.67
C PHE A 157 21.96 15.26 -11.97
N TYR A 158 22.08 14.10 -12.61
CA TYR A 158 22.79 12.95 -12.09
C TYR A 158 24.26 12.96 -12.54
N LYS A 159 25.16 12.50 -11.67
CA LYS A 159 26.61 12.47 -11.97
C LYS A 159 26.96 11.45 -13.05
N ASN A 160 26.28 10.30 -13.00
CA ASN A 160 26.54 9.17 -13.91
C ASN A 160 25.21 8.62 -14.43
N PRO A 161 24.53 9.30 -15.36
CA PRO A 161 23.33 8.74 -15.98
C PRO A 161 23.73 7.50 -16.80
N THR A 162 23.15 6.33 -16.46
CA THR A 162 23.54 5.05 -17.08
C THR A 162 22.49 4.49 -18.02
N VAL A 163 21.31 5.13 -18.10
CA VAL A 163 20.17 4.61 -18.85
C VAL A 163 19.99 5.38 -20.16
N ASP A 164 19.82 4.66 -21.26
CA ASP A 164 19.47 5.25 -22.56
C ASP A 164 18.07 5.87 -22.50
N LEU A 165 17.95 7.14 -22.87
CA LEU A 165 16.72 7.90 -22.80
C LEU A 165 15.65 7.38 -23.77
N PHE A 166 16.07 6.88 -24.94
CA PHE A 166 15.14 6.26 -25.89
C PHE A 166 14.63 4.91 -25.40
N GLU A 167 15.47 4.11 -24.76
CA GLU A 167 15.04 2.85 -24.11
C GLU A 167 14.01 3.15 -23.00
N LEU A 168 14.21 4.19 -22.20
CA LEU A 168 13.22 4.62 -21.20
C LEU A 168 11.88 5.02 -21.84
N LEU A 169 11.92 5.81 -22.91
CA LEU A 169 10.71 6.20 -23.64
C LEU A 169 10.03 4.97 -24.26
N GLN A 170 10.79 4.03 -24.80
CA GLN A 170 10.28 2.78 -25.35
C GLN A 170 9.62 1.92 -24.25
N MET A 171 10.23 1.83 -23.08
CA MET A 171 9.72 1.06 -21.93
C MET A 171 8.31 1.50 -21.55
N VAL A 172 8.01 2.81 -21.63
CA VAL A 172 6.70 3.39 -21.31
C VAL A 172 5.83 3.67 -22.53
N ASP A 173 6.22 3.18 -23.72
CA ASP A 173 5.49 3.37 -24.99
C ASP A 173 5.27 4.86 -25.33
N LEU A 174 6.34 5.64 -25.28
CA LEU A 174 6.39 7.06 -25.66
C LEU A 174 7.48 7.34 -26.71
N GLN A 175 8.14 6.31 -27.28
CA GLN A 175 9.24 6.52 -28.24
C GLN A 175 8.81 7.25 -29.52
N LYS A 176 7.56 7.06 -29.96
CA LYS A 176 7.00 7.75 -31.14
C LYS A 176 6.73 9.24 -30.87
N ASP A 177 6.52 9.58 -29.60
CA ASP A 177 6.21 10.92 -29.13
C ASP A 177 7.44 11.63 -28.53
N ALA A 178 8.64 11.04 -28.67
CA ALA A 178 9.88 11.54 -28.08
C ALA A 178 10.12 13.04 -28.40
N ASN A 179 9.85 13.45 -29.63
CA ASN A 179 10.04 14.82 -30.11
C ASN A 179 8.78 15.70 -29.99
N GLN A 180 7.70 15.20 -29.40
CA GLN A 180 6.48 15.96 -29.17
C GLN A 180 6.57 16.75 -27.87
N ARG A 181 6.12 18.01 -27.87
CA ARG A 181 6.10 18.86 -26.65
C ARG A 181 5.14 18.31 -25.61
N VAL A 182 5.61 18.22 -24.36
CA VAL A 182 4.81 17.68 -23.22
C VAL A 182 3.55 18.49 -22.94
N GLY A 183 3.51 19.76 -23.36
CA GLY A 183 2.29 20.59 -23.27
C GLY A 183 1.08 19.98 -23.96
N SER A 184 1.28 19.23 -25.07
CA SER A 184 0.21 18.57 -25.83
C SER A 184 -0.08 17.13 -25.37
N PHE A 185 0.66 16.60 -24.40
CA PHE A 185 0.45 15.25 -23.89
C PHE A 185 -0.86 15.10 -23.12
N SER A 186 -1.52 13.95 -23.30
CA SER A 186 -2.63 13.53 -22.44
C SER A 186 -2.16 13.35 -20.99
N LYS A 187 -3.09 13.27 -20.05
CA LYS A 187 -2.78 12.98 -18.64
C LYS A 187 -2.00 11.66 -18.53
N GLY A 188 -2.44 10.61 -19.21
CA GLY A 188 -1.78 9.31 -19.21
C GLY A 188 -0.34 9.37 -19.75
N MET A 189 -0.10 10.07 -20.86
CA MET A 189 1.25 10.25 -21.40
C MET A 189 2.16 10.99 -20.42
N LYS A 190 1.64 12.01 -19.72
CA LYS A 190 2.39 12.73 -18.67
C LYS A 190 2.73 11.83 -17.49
N THR A 191 1.80 10.96 -17.06
CA THR A 191 2.04 9.97 -16.00
C THR A 191 3.12 8.97 -16.44
N LYS A 192 3.06 8.43 -17.65
CA LYS A 192 4.08 7.54 -18.23
C LYS A 192 5.46 8.19 -18.27
N LEU A 193 5.56 9.45 -18.72
CA LEU A 193 6.81 10.20 -18.74
C LEU A 193 7.36 10.46 -17.34
N ASN A 194 6.48 10.74 -16.36
CA ASN A 194 6.86 10.91 -14.96
C ASN A 194 7.45 9.61 -14.35
N PHE A 195 6.85 8.47 -14.70
CA PHE A 195 7.37 7.17 -14.31
C PHE A 195 8.74 6.88 -14.95
N ALA A 196 8.91 7.14 -16.26
CA ALA A 196 10.19 6.99 -16.95
C ALA A 196 11.28 7.87 -16.29
N ARG A 197 10.94 9.12 -15.94
CA ARG A 197 11.84 10.04 -15.23
C ARG A 197 12.35 9.48 -13.91
N ALA A 198 11.52 8.74 -13.16
CA ALA A 198 11.92 8.13 -11.91
C ALA A 198 12.93 6.97 -12.07
N LEU A 199 13.18 6.52 -13.30
CA LEU A 199 14.12 5.44 -13.62
C LEU A 199 15.44 5.92 -14.22
N LEU A 200 15.64 7.22 -14.40
CA LEU A 200 16.81 7.82 -15.10
C LEU A 200 18.17 7.41 -14.52
N ASN A 201 18.24 7.26 -13.20
CA ASN A 201 19.47 6.94 -12.46
C ASN A 201 19.60 5.45 -12.12
N ASN A 202 18.75 4.59 -12.69
CA ASN A 202 18.68 3.16 -12.33
C ASN A 202 18.68 2.94 -10.79
N PRO A 203 17.64 3.42 -10.09
CA PRO A 203 17.66 3.57 -8.65
C PRO A 203 17.71 2.23 -7.90
N GLN A 204 18.39 2.23 -6.73
CA GLN A 204 18.36 1.11 -5.80
C GLN A 204 17.01 1.05 -5.05
N MET A 205 16.38 2.22 -4.84
CA MET A 205 15.07 2.32 -4.23
C MET A 205 14.16 3.27 -5.01
N LEU A 206 12.95 2.79 -5.34
CA LEU A 206 11.97 3.51 -6.14
C LEU A 206 10.74 3.86 -5.29
N PHE A 207 10.39 5.12 -5.27
CA PHE A 207 9.21 5.67 -4.60
C PHE A 207 8.15 6.01 -5.62
N LEU A 208 6.99 5.37 -5.51
CA LEU A 208 5.88 5.51 -6.46
C LEU A 208 4.62 5.98 -5.72
N ASP A 209 4.16 7.19 -6.04
CA ASP A 209 2.91 7.74 -5.48
C ASP A 209 1.82 7.64 -6.55
N GLU A 210 0.86 6.71 -6.35
CA GLU A 210 -0.27 6.46 -7.26
C GLU A 210 0.14 6.25 -8.74
N PRO A 211 1.08 5.35 -9.07
CA PRO A 211 1.72 5.29 -10.39
C PRO A 211 0.79 4.87 -11.54
N THR A 212 -0.35 4.30 -11.25
CA THR A 212 -1.34 3.81 -12.24
C THR A 212 -2.55 4.73 -12.37
N THR A 213 -2.67 5.73 -11.47
CA THR A 213 -3.83 6.62 -11.42
C THR A 213 -3.95 7.46 -12.70
N GLY A 214 -5.14 7.39 -13.33
CA GLY A 214 -5.44 8.12 -14.56
C GLY A 214 -4.89 7.50 -15.85
N LEU A 215 -4.36 6.29 -15.78
CA LEU A 215 -4.01 5.46 -16.93
C LEU A 215 -5.20 4.61 -17.40
N ASP A 216 -5.24 4.33 -18.69
CA ASP A 216 -6.10 3.28 -19.23
C ASP A 216 -5.62 1.88 -18.78
N PRO A 217 -6.46 0.84 -18.85
CA PRO A 217 -6.10 -0.49 -18.35
C PRO A 217 -4.84 -1.09 -18.99
N VAL A 218 -4.59 -0.81 -20.27
CA VAL A 218 -3.42 -1.34 -21.00
C VAL A 218 -2.15 -0.66 -20.49
N SER A 219 -2.17 0.68 -20.40
CA SER A 219 -1.07 1.47 -19.87
C SER A 219 -0.78 1.15 -18.39
N ALA A 220 -1.82 1.00 -17.57
CA ALA A 220 -1.67 0.60 -16.18
C ALA A 220 -1.00 -0.79 -16.06
N ARG A 221 -1.42 -1.76 -16.89
CA ARG A 221 -0.81 -3.08 -16.93
C ARG A 221 0.66 -3.02 -17.31
N GLN A 222 1.01 -2.19 -18.29
CA GLN A 222 2.40 -1.98 -18.71
C GLN A 222 3.26 -1.45 -17.55
N ILE A 223 2.80 -0.40 -16.85
CA ILE A 223 3.53 0.15 -15.69
C ILE A 223 3.70 -0.91 -14.60
N LYS A 224 2.66 -1.69 -14.28
CA LYS A 224 2.76 -2.79 -13.32
C LYS A 224 3.80 -3.83 -13.71
N ASN A 225 3.86 -4.21 -14.99
CA ASN A 225 4.86 -5.14 -15.48
C ASN A 225 6.29 -4.58 -15.32
N ILE A 226 6.50 -3.30 -15.58
CA ILE A 226 7.81 -2.64 -15.39
C ILE A 226 8.19 -2.63 -13.89
N ILE A 227 7.24 -2.34 -12.98
CA ILE A 227 7.46 -2.39 -11.54
C ILE A 227 7.93 -3.78 -11.11
N LEU A 228 7.23 -4.84 -11.55
CA LEU A 228 7.60 -6.22 -11.25
C LEU A 228 8.98 -6.60 -11.83
N GLU A 229 9.31 -6.11 -13.02
CA GLU A 229 10.61 -6.36 -13.63
C GLU A 229 11.74 -5.65 -12.87
N LYS A 230 11.53 -4.40 -12.44
CA LYS A 230 12.48 -3.67 -11.58
C LYS A 230 12.70 -4.37 -10.25
N LYS A 231 11.66 -4.92 -9.64
CA LYS A 231 11.78 -5.78 -8.46
C LYS A 231 12.68 -6.99 -8.73
N LYS A 232 12.47 -7.72 -9.82
CA LYS A 232 13.30 -8.88 -10.20
C LYS A 232 14.78 -8.51 -10.38
N GLN A 233 15.05 -7.27 -10.82
CA GLN A 233 16.39 -6.71 -10.94
C GLN A 233 17.00 -6.30 -9.59
N GLY A 234 16.26 -6.44 -8.49
CA GLY A 234 16.70 -6.14 -7.12
C GLY A 234 16.35 -4.74 -6.62
N THR A 235 15.61 -3.94 -7.39
CA THR A 235 15.14 -2.63 -6.94
C THR A 235 14.13 -2.79 -5.80
N THR A 236 14.34 -2.08 -4.69
CA THR A 236 13.37 -1.97 -3.59
C THR A 236 12.32 -0.92 -3.94
N ILE A 237 11.05 -1.20 -3.69
CA ILE A 237 9.96 -0.31 -4.13
C ILE A 237 9.05 0.03 -2.97
N PHE A 238 8.87 1.34 -2.73
CA PHE A 238 7.85 1.88 -1.85
C PHE A 238 6.71 2.44 -2.69
N LEU A 239 5.54 1.82 -2.60
CA LEU A 239 4.36 2.14 -3.39
C LEU A 239 3.28 2.72 -2.49
N THR A 240 2.80 3.94 -2.77
CA THR A 240 1.57 4.43 -2.14
C THR A 240 0.41 4.28 -3.12
N THR A 241 -0.70 3.76 -2.64
CA THR A 241 -1.93 3.69 -3.43
C THR A 241 -3.18 3.57 -2.57
N HIS A 242 -4.33 3.96 -3.12
CA HIS A 242 -5.64 3.66 -2.58
C HIS A 242 -6.33 2.53 -3.38
N ASN A 243 -5.72 2.07 -4.48
CA ASN A 243 -6.21 0.95 -5.28
C ASN A 243 -5.74 -0.39 -4.68
N MET A 244 -6.65 -1.08 -4.00
CA MET A 244 -6.34 -2.35 -3.35
C MET A 244 -6.00 -3.47 -4.33
N ASN A 245 -6.55 -3.44 -5.56
CA ASN A 245 -6.21 -4.45 -6.57
C ASN A 245 -4.75 -4.32 -7.03
N ASP A 246 -4.26 -3.09 -7.21
CA ASP A 246 -2.86 -2.87 -7.57
C ASP A 246 -1.92 -3.30 -6.44
N ALA A 247 -2.30 -3.04 -5.18
CA ALA A 247 -1.54 -3.49 -4.03
C ALA A 247 -1.53 -5.01 -3.89
N ASP A 248 -2.66 -5.67 -4.11
CA ASP A 248 -2.78 -7.14 -4.08
C ASP A 248 -1.92 -7.82 -5.16
N GLU A 249 -1.83 -7.20 -6.33
CA GLU A 249 -1.06 -7.72 -7.47
C GLU A 249 0.46 -7.49 -7.33
N LEU A 250 0.86 -6.35 -6.77
CA LEU A 250 2.25 -5.90 -6.82
C LEU A 250 3.03 -6.14 -5.53
N CYS A 251 2.39 -5.98 -4.36
CA CYS A 251 3.08 -5.85 -3.10
C CYS A 251 3.38 -7.19 -2.43
N ASP A 252 4.56 -7.31 -1.85
CA ASP A 252 4.92 -8.45 -0.98
C ASP A 252 4.30 -8.27 0.40
N ARG A 253 4.36 -7.05 0.94
CA ARG A 253 3.68 -6.63 2.16
C ARG A 253 3.00 -5.29 1.96
N VAL A 254 1.95 -5.08 2.74
CA VAL A 254 1.20 -3.82 2.76
C VAL A 254 1.07 -3.30 4.18
N GLY A 255 1.13 -1.98 4.31
CA GLY A 255 0.86 -1.26 5.55
C GLY A 255 -0.44 -0.44 5.41
N PHE A 256 -1.41 -0.67 6.29
CA PHE A 256 -2.64 0.12 6.34
C PHE A 256 -2.44 1.36 7.18
N MET A 257 -2.55 2.52 6.55
CA MET A 257 -2.40 3.81 7.21
C MET A 257 -3.74 4.50 7.42
N VAL A 258 -3.99 4.94 8.65
CA VAL A 258 -5.20 5.65 9.05
C VAL A 258 -4.84 6.75 10.04
N ASP A 259 -5.31 7.97 9.79
CA ASP A 259 -5.11 9.13 10.68
C ASP A 259 -3.66 9.36 11.12
N GLY A 260 -2.71 9.15 10.21
CA GLY A 260 -1.29 9.36 10.49
C GLY A 260 -0.60 8.22 11.23
N SER A 261 -1.27 7.07 11.46
CA SER A 261 -0.71 5.92 12.17
C SER A 261 -0.84 4.65 11.33
N LEU A 262 0.07 3.69 11.51
CA LEU A 262 -0.01 2.36 10.93
C LEU A 262 -0.91 1.46 11.77
N ALA A 263 -1.98 0.95 11.16
CA ALA A 263 -2.91 0.03 11.82
C ALA A 263 -2.45 -1.43 11.76
N LEU A 264 -1.79 -1.82 10.64
CA LEU A 264 -1.41 -3.20 10.37
C LEU A 264 -0.34 -3.25 9.29
N ILE A 265 0.57 -4.24 9.36
CA ILE A 265 1.52 -4.59 8.29
C ILE A 265 1.49 -6.10 8.12
N GLU A 266 1.19 -6.58 6.89
CA GLU A 266 1.21 -8.01 6.57
C GLU A 266 1.25 -8.23 5.04
N SER A 267 1.44 -9.46 4.59
CA SER A 267 1.30 -9.81 3.18
C SER A 267 -0.18 -9.77 2.74
N PRO A 268 -0.49 -9.33 1.51
CA PRO A 268 -1.85 -9.38 0.96
C PRO A 268 -2.49 -10.75 1.09
N LYS A 269 -1.73 -11.80 0.81
CA LYS A 269 -2.18 -13.20 0.90
C LYS A 269 -2.59 -13.58 2.30
N ASP A 270 -1.74 -13.29 3.31
CA ASP A 270 -2.03 -13.67 4.70
C ASP A 270 -3.19 -12.86 5.26
N LEU A 271 -3.31 -11.57 4.89
CA LEU A 271 -4.46 -10.74 5.22
C LEU A 271 -5.77 -11.35 4.71
N LYS A 272 -5.81 -11.77 3.45
CA LYS A 272 -6.99 -12.42 2.87
C LYS A 272 -7.32 -13.75 3.53
N LEU A 273 -6.32 -14.55 3.89
CA LEU A 273 -6.51 -15.82 4.59
C LEU A 273 -7.01 -15.65 6.02
N GLN A 274 -6.49 -14.66 6.77
CA GLN A 274 -6.86 -14.41 8.17
C GLN A 274 -8.23 -13.74 8.31
N HIS A 275 -8.58 -12.85 7.38
CA HIS A 275 -9.79 -12.05 7.46
C HIS A 275 -10.90 -12.50 6.53
N GLY A 276 -10.59 -13.39 5.57
CA GLY A 276 -11.53 -13.91 4.57
C GLY A 276 -12.63 -14.76 5.17
N LYS A 277 -13.78 -14.73 4.53
CA LYS A 277 -14.85 -15.70 4.79
C LYS A 277 -14.48 -16.98 4.06
N LYS A 278 -14.45 -18.11 4.80
CA LYS A 278 -14.25 -19.44 4.20
C LYS A 278 -15.56 -19.94 3.58
N LEU A 279 -16.01 -19.25 2.51
CA LEU A 279 -17.26 -19.54 1.80
C LEU A 279 -16.99 -19.92 0.36
N VAL A 280 -17.90 -20.69 -0.20
CA VAL A 280 -17.96 -21.03 -1.63
C VAL A 280 -19.27 -20.54 -2.19
N ASN A 281 -19.21 -19.73 -3.23
CA ASN A 281 -20.37 -19.28 -4.01
C ASN A 281 -20.57 -20.23 -5.17
N VAL A 282 -21.79 -20.77 -5.31
CA VAL A 282 -22.21 -21.61 -6.42
C VAL A 282 -23.29 -20.89 -7.21
N GLU A 283 -23.06 -20.70 -8.50
CA GLU A 283 -24.07 -20.19 -9.42
C GLU A 283 -24.57 -21.34 -10.27
N TYR A 284 -25.89 -21.50 -10.36
CA TYR A 284 -26.54 -22.60 -11.06
C TYR A 284 -27.85 -22.16 -11.72
N LEU A 285 -28.29 -22.90 -12.73
CA LEU A 285 -29.53 -22.60 -13.47
C LEU A 285 -30.71 -23.44 -12.92
N ILE A 286 -31.82 -22.74 -12.62
CA ILE A 286 -33.14 -23.41 -12.42
C ILE A 286 -34.13 -22.79 -13.39
N ASN A 287 -34.74 -23.60 -14.24
CA ASN A 287 -35.73 -23.17 -15.22
C ASN A 287 -35.24 -21.97 -16.08
N GLY A 288 -33.98 -21.96 -16.46
CA GLY A 288 -33.36 -20.87 -17.23
C GLY A 288 -33.01 -19.61 -16.45
N SER A 289 -33.25 -19.57 -15.12
CA SER A 289 -32.91 -18.46 -14.27
C SER A 289 -31.65 -18.77 -13.46
N LEU A 290 -30.68 -17.83 -13.46
CA LEU A 290 -29.44 -17.95 -12.69
C LEU A 290 -29.76 -17.75 -11.20
N GLN A 291 -29.37 -18.72 -10.38
CA GLN A 291 -29.47 -18.67 -8.93
C GLN A 291 -28.07 -18.70 -8.30
N LYS A 292 -27.92 -18.11 -7.12
CA LYS A 292 -26.66 -18.09 -6.35
C LYS A 292 -26.92 -18.58 -4.93
N GLU A 293 -26.04 -19.48 -4.46
CA GLU A 293 -26.10 -20.03 -3.10
C GLU A 293 -24.70 -20.08 -2.49
N GLU A 294 -24.62 -19.77 -1.20
CA GLU A 294 -23.34 -19.73 -0.45
C GLU A 294 -23.23 -20.94 0.46
N PHE A 295 -22.06 -21.56 0.48
CA PHE A 295 -21.74 -22.72 1.31
C PHE A 295 -20.48 -22.48 2.13
N THR A 296 -20.42 -23.01 3.35
CA THR A 296 -19.19 -22.98 4.17
C THR A 296 -18.17 -23.94 3.59
N LEU A 297 -16.94 -23.46 3.35
CA LEU A 297 -15.85 -24.27 2.76
C LEU A 297 -15.53 -25.52 3.57
N ALA A 298 -15.61 -25.45 4.91
CA ALA A 298 -15.30 -26.56 5.81
C ALA A 298 -16.25 -27.75 5.66
N ASP A 299 -17.50 -27.50 5.29
CA ASP A 299 -18.58 -28.52 5.29
C ASP A 299 -18.94 -29.00 3.88
N LEU A 300 -18.24 -28.57 2.84
CA LEU A 300 -18.60 -28.88 1.45
C LEU A 300 -18.70 -30.36 1.17
N GLY A 301 -17.78 -31.18 1.71
CA GLY A 301 -17.75 -32.62 1.46
C GLY A 301 -18.91 -33.39 2.10
N SER A 302 -19.57 -32.82 3.10
CA SER A 302 -20.72 -33.41 3.78
C SER A 302 -22.05 -32.70 3.55
N ASN A 303 -22.03 -31.56 2.84
CA ASN A 303 -23.22 -30.76 2.57
C ASN A 303 -24.06 -31.39 1.45
N SER A 304 -25.17 -32.02 1.84
CA SER A 304 -26.06 -32.73 0.89
C SER A 304 -26.61 -31.81 -0.20
N ARG A 305 -26.90 -30.54 0.12
CA ARG A 305 -27.40 -29.57 -0.84
C ARG A 305 -26.35 -29.22 -1.88
N PHE A 306 -25.10 -28.94 -1.47
CA PHE A 306 -23.97 -28.68 -2.35
C PHE A 306 -23.71 -29.87 -3.28
N LEU A 307 -23.67 -31.10 -2.73
CA LEU A 307 -23.47 -32.33 -3.51
C LEU A 307 -24.61 -32.57 -4.51
N SER A 308 -25.86 -32.31 -4.10
CA SER A 308 -27.02 -32.38 -4.99
C SER A 308 -26.91 -31.40 -6.17
N LEU A 309 -26.48 -30.16 -5.92
CA LEU A 309 -26.26 -29.18 -7.00
C LEU A 309 -25.19 -29.63 -7.97
N LEU A 310 -24.05 -30.15 -7.47
CA LEU A 310 -22.98 -30.67 -8.32
C LEU A 310 -23.47 -31.80 -9.24
N ASN A 311 -24.27 -32.72 -8.68
CA ASN A 311 -24.79 -33.86 -9.41
C ASN A 311 -25.93 -33.48 -10.41
N SER A 312 -26.55 -32.32 -10.26
CA SER A 312 -27.65 -31.87 -11.12
C SER A 312 -27.21 -31.50 -12.54
N GLY A 313 -25.92 -31.24 -12.77
CA GLY A 313 -25.39 -30.72 -14.03
C GLY A 313 -25.81 -29.27 -14.34
N GLN A 314 -26.44 -28.57 -13.41
CA GLN A 314 -26.98 -27.22 -13.60
C GLN A 314 -26.00 -26.13 -13.11
N VAL A 315 -24.88 -26.50 -12.46
CA VAL A 315 -23.87 -25.58 -11.96
C VAL A 315 -23.17 -24.90 -13.14
N GLN A 316 -23.09 -23.57 -13.09
CA GLN A 316 -22.39 -22.73 -14.06
C GLN A 316 -21.01 -22.32 -13.57
N THR A 317 -20.92 -21.86 -12.33
CA THR A 317 -19.65 -21.43 -11.73
C THR A 317 -19.57 -21.83 -10.26
N ILE A 318 -18.33 -22.08 -9.79
CA ILE A 318 -17.99 -22.28 -8.39
C ILE A 318 -16.83 -21.37 -8.08
N HIS A 319 -17.02 -20.45 -7.15
CA HIS A 319 -15.96 -19.53 -6.71
C HIS A 319 -15.80 -19.57 -5.21
N THR A 320 -14.55 -19.63 -4.74
CA THR A 320 -14.26 -19.32 -3.34
C THR A 320 -14.49 -17.84 -3.09
N ALA A 321 -15.25 -17.49 -2.06
CA ALA A 321 -15.42 -16.11 -1.61
C ALA A 321 -14.17 -15.69 -0.84
N GLU A 322 -13.08 -15.39 -1.56
CA GLU A 322 -11.91 -14.78 -0.96
C GLU A 322 -12.23 -13.33 -0.56
N ALA A 323 -11.77 -12.91 0.62
CA ALA A 323 -11.86 -11.52 0.98
C ALA A 323 -10.96 -10.69 0.05
N THR A 324 -11.45 -9.55 -0.36
CA THR A 324 -10.62 -8.54 -1.02
C THR A 324 -9.79 -7.77 0.02
N LEU A 325 -8.71 -7.12 -0.40
CA LEU A 325 -7.99 -6.20 0.50
C LEU A 325 -8.88 -5.04 0.97
N ASP A 326 -9.88 -4.63 0.18
CA ASP A 326 -10.89 -3.65 0.59
C ASP A 326 -11.70 -4.14 1.78
N ASP A 327 -12.19 -5.39 1.74
CA ASP A 327 -12.94 -6.00 2.85
C ASP A 327 -12.08 -6.09 4.12
N VAL A 328 -10.82 -6.48 3.95
CA VAL A 328 -9.86 -6.56 5.06
C VAL A 328 -9.61 -5.16 5.62
N PHE A 329 -9.38 -4.16 4.78
CA PHE A 329 -9.15 -2.79 5.20
C PHE A 329 -10.33 -2.26 6.03
N ILE A 330 -11.58 -2.42 5.53
CA ILE A 330 -12.80 -2.00 6.25
C ILE A 330 -12.92 -2.72 7.58
N LYS A 331 -12.66 -4.04 7.61
CA LYS A 331 -12.76 -4.85 8.82
C LYS A 331 -11.75 -4.45 9.89
N VAL A 332 -10.52 -4.16 9.50
CA VAL A 332 -9.41 -3.82 10.42
C VAL A 332 -9.52 -2.37 10.90
N THR A 333 -9.87 -1.45 10.01
CA THR A 333 -9.83 0.00 10.30
C THR A 333 -11.20 0.60 10.65
N GLY A 334 -12.29 -0.09 10.33
CA GLY A 334 -13.66 0.44 10.46
C GLY A 334 -13.99 1.56 9.47
N ARG A 335 -13.15 1.80 8.45
CA ARG A 335 -13.28 2.90 7.48
C ARG A 335 -13.40 2.40 6.05
N GLN A 336 -14.06 3.18 5.21
CA GLN A 336 -14.10 2.97 3.77
C GLN A 336 -13.00 3.79 3.09
N LEU A 337 -12.44 3.24 2.00
CA LEU A 337 -11.58 3.98 1.09
C LEU A 337 -12.48 4.87 0.22
N LYS A 338 -12.52 6.16 0.48
CA LYS A 338 -13.16 7.16 -0.35
C LYS A 338 -12.16 8.23 -0.76
#